data_3a47148db4887164f64eeafd810350e7
#
_entry.id   3a47148db4887164f64eeafd810350e7
#
_cell.length_a   1.000
_cell.length_b   1.000
_cell.length_c   1.000
_cell.angle_alpha   90.00
_cell.angle_beta   90.00
_cell.angle_gamma   90.00
#
_symmetry.space_group_name_H-M   'P 1'
#
loop_
_entity.id
_entity.type
_entity.pdbx_description
1 polymer ?
#
loop_
_entity_poly.entity_id
_entity_poly.type
_entity_poly.pdbx_seq_one_letter_code
_entity_poly.pdbx_strand_id
1 'polypeptide(L)'
;LSFQQEGRPPVGNATSDYLEQFDAHYTASTEEKIIYLTFDAGYENGNTPAILDALKKHQAPATFFLVGNYLSTSPDLVKRMVAEGHTVGNHTFHHPDMSKISTPETFSKELQSLEELYQQVTGQPMERFYRPPQGKYSESNLQMAKDLGYHTFFWSLAYVDWYEDKQPSHEEAFQKLLGRIHPGAIVLLHSTSK
;
A
#
# COMPACT_ATOMS: atom_id res chain seq x y z
N LEU A 1 10.66 -11.70 -1.77
CA LEU A 1 11.10 -11.59 -0.37
C LEU A 1 11.42 -12.97 0.19
N SER A 2 12.55 -13.09 0.86
CA SER A 2 13.01 -14.33 1.51
C SER A 2 13.20 -14.07 3.01
N PHE A 3 12.42 -14.75 3.85
CA PHE A 3 12.55 -14.68 5.31
C PHE A 3 13.71 -15.59 5.74
N GLN A 4 14.73 -15.00 6.36
CA GLN A 4 15.94 -15.68 6.81
C GLN A 4 15.93 -15.99 8.31
N GLN A 5 15.30 -15.12 9.08
CA GLN A 5 15.29 -15.22 10.55
C GLN A 5 13.99 -14.61 11.10
N GLU A 6 13.41 -15.28 12.11
CA GLU A 6 12.24 -14.76 12.83
C GLU A 6 12.53 -13.41 13.48
N GLY A 7 11.58 -12.50 13.46
CA GLY A 7 11.70 -11.15 14.02
C GLY A 7 12.62 -10.19 13.25
N ARG A 8 13.14 -10.59 12.09
CA ARG A 8 13.98 -9.77 11.23
C ARG A 8 13.31 -9.48 9.89
N PRO A 9 13.60 -8.32 9.27
CA PRO A 9 13.11 -8.02 7.94
C PRO A 9 13.53 -9.09 6.93
N PRO A 10 12.66 -9.42 5.95
CA PRO A 10 13.04 -10.33 4.87
C PRO A 10 14.06 -9.67 3.94
N VAL A 11 14.79 -10.49 3.20
CA VAL A 11 15.66 -10.03 2.12
C VAL A 11 14.85 -9.90 0.83
N GLY A 12 14.90 -8.72 0.22
CA GLY A 12 14.27 -8.43 -1.07
C GLY A 12 15.18 -8.73 -2.26
N ASN A 13 14.61 -8.65 -3.48
CA ASN A 13 15.38 -8.73 -4.72
C ASN A 13 16.32 -7.51 -4.90
N ALA A 14 15.91 -6.35 -4.35
CA ALA A 14 16.74 -5.17 -4.23
C ALA A 14 17.05 -4.91 -2.76
N THR A 15 18.21 -4.35 -2.47
CA THR A 15 18.60 -3.99 -1.12
C THR A 15 17.87 -2.72 -0.65
N SER A 16 17.74 -2.54 0.67
CA SER A 16 17.17 -1.30 1.24
C SER A 16 17.97 -0.08 0.80
N ASP A 17 19.30 -0.15 0.82
CA ASP A 17 20.19 0.96 0.44
C ASP A 17 20.01 1.35 -1.03
N TYR A 18 19.84 0.36 -1.91
CA TYR A 18 19.56 0.61 -3.33
C TYR A 18 18.23 1.33 -3.52
N LEU A 19 17.18 0.87 -2.84
CA LEU A 19 15.84 1.47 -2.95
C LEU A 19 15.79 2.87 -2.32
N GLU A 20 16.51 3.12 -1.24
CA GLU A 20 16.55 4.43 -0.58
C GLU A 20 17.06 5.56 -1.49
N GLN A 21 17.92 5.26 -2.45
CA GLN A 21 18.37 6.22 -3.45
C GLN A 21 17.21 6.82 -4.26
N PHE A 22 16.12 6.07 -4.38
CA PHE A 22 14.91 6.44 -5.10
C PHE A 22 13.76 6.81 -4.16
N ASP A 23 14.03 7.01 -2.87
CA ASP A 23 13.01 7.20 -1.85
C ASP A 23 11.94 6.07 -1.90
N ALA A 24 12.42 4.85 -2.03
CA ALA A 24 11.61 3.64 -2.11
C ALA A 24 11.94 2.71 -0.92
N HIS A 25 10.91 2.16 -0.30
CA HIS A 25 11.02 1.44 0.96
C HIS A 25 10.15 0.18 0.96
N TYR A 26 10.67 -0.95 1.43
CA TYR A 26 9.88 -2.15 1.69
C TYR A 26 9.76 -2.47 3.19
N THR A 27 10.55 -1.80 4.00
CA THR A 27 10.53 -1.86 5.45
C THR A 27 10.86 -0.47 6.01
N ALA A 28 10.37 -0.18 7.21
CA ALA A 28 10.74 1.02 7.94
C ALA A 28 11.87 0.72 8.95
N SER A 29 12.24 1.72 9.77
CA SER A 29 13.25 1.54 10.81
C SER A 29 12.92 0.38 11.75
N THR A 30 13.93 -0.44 12.07
CA THR A 30 13.81 -1.56 13.00
C THR A 30 14.14 -1.19 14.44
N GLU A 31 14.45 0.08 14.72
CA GLU A 31 14.80 0.56 16.06
C GLU A 31 13.62 0.58 17.01
N GLU A 32 12.42 0.80 16.48
CA GLU A 32 11.18 0.82 17.24
C GLU A 32 10.30 -0.38 16.87
N LYS A 33 9.58 -0.94 17.86
CA LYS A 33 8.62 -2.03 17.65
C LYS A 33 7.31 -1.50 17.09
N ILE A 34 7.37 -0.92 15.90
CA ILE A 34 6.21 -0.39 15.16
C ILE A 34 6.00 -1.24 13.92
N ILE A 35 4.74 -1.52 13.61
CA ILE A 35 4.30 -2.11 12.35
C ILE A 35 3.38 -1.13 11.63
N TYR A 36 3.44 -1.12 10.32
CA TYR A 36 2.65 -0.24 9.47
C TYR A 36 1.63 -1.07 8.70
N LEU A 37 0.35 -0.87 9.01
CA LEU A 37 -0.74 -1.54 8.32
C LEU A 37 -1.03 -0.80 7.01
N THR A 38 -1.02 -1.52 5.90
CA THR A 38 -1.33 -0.97 4.59
C THR A 38 -2.32 -1.86 3.85
N PHE A 39 -3.25 -1.22 3.16
CA PHE A 39 -4.29 -1.88 2.37
C PHE A 39 -4.21 -1.39 0.93
N ASP A 40 -4.25 -2.32 -0.02
CA ASP A 40 -4.42 -2.02 -1.44
C ASP A 40 -5.88 -2.29 -1.82
N ALA A 41 -6.55 -1.31 -2.41
CA ALA A 41 -7.95 -1.44 -2.79
C ALA A 41 -8.24 -0.86 -4.18
N GLY A 42 -8.71 -1.72 -5.08
CA GLY A 42 -9.15 -1.36 -6.42
C GLY A 42 -10.66 -1.18 -6.55
N TYR A 43 -11.43 -1.84 -5.69
CA TYR A 43 -12.88 -1.75 -5.62
C TYR A 43 -13.36 -2.08 -4.21
N GLU A 44 -14.59 -1.71 -3.88
CA GLU A 44 -15.22 -2.05 -2.59
C GLU A 44 -15.97 -3.38 -2.72
N ASN A 45 -15.77 -4.27 -1.75
CA ASN A 45 -16.44 -5.57 -1.65
C ASN A 45 -17.22 -5.74 -0.34
N GLY A 46 -17.60 -4.64 0.29
CA GLY A 46 -18.38 -4.64 1.53
C GLY A 46 -17.56 -4.79 2.81
N ASN A 47 -16.25 -4.94 2.72
CA ASN A 47 -15.38 -5.20 3.87
C ASN A 47 -14.79 -3.94 4.51
N THR A 48 -14.62 -2.86 3.76
CA THR A 48 -13.93 -1.66 4.24
C THR A 48 -14.60 -1.02 5.46
N PRO A 49 -15.94 -0.93 5.57
CA PRO A 49 -16.57 -0.40 6.78
C PRO A 49 -16.17 -1.16 8.05
N ALA A 50 -16.17 -2.49 8.01
CA ALA A 50 -15.76 -3.33 9.13
C ALA A 50 -14.27 -3.17 9.49
N ILE A 51 -13.41 -3.04 8.47
CA ILE A 51 -11.98 -2.76 8.65
C ILE A 51 -11.78 -1.41 9.35
N LEU A 52 -12.47 -0.36 8.90
CA LEU A 52 -12.40 0.96 9.52
C LEU A 52 -12.91 0.95 10.95
N ASP A 53 -14.00 0.23 11.24
CA ASP A 53 -14.53 0.05 12.59
C ASP A 53 -13.50 -0.64 13.50
N ALA A 54 -12.84 -1.68 13.02
CA ALA A 54 -11.81 -2.40 13.77
C ALA A 54 -10.58 -1.52 14.05
N LEU A 55 -10.11 -0.78 13.05
CA LEU A 55 -8.99 0.16 13.20
C LEU A 55 -9.31 1.25 14.22
N LYS A 56 -10.51 1.78 14.18
CA LYS A 56 -10.99 2.79 15.15
C LYS A 56 -11.07 2.22 16.56
N LYS A 57 -11.61 1.02 16.72
CA LYS A 57 -11.71 0.34 18.02
C LYS A 57 -10.34 0.15 18.67
N HIS A 58 -9.32 -0.19 17.88
CA HIS A 58 -7.96 -0.41 18.35
C HIS A 58 -7.06 0.82 18.26
N GLN A 59 -7.59 1.97 17.88
CA GLN A 59 -6.84 3.22 17.69
C GLN A 59 -5.60 3.03 16.80
N ALA A 60 -5.74 2.21 15.76
CA ALA A 60 -4.67 1.86 14.84
C ALA A 60 -4.83 2.65 13.53
N PRO A 61 -3.90 3.56 13.19
CA PRO A 61 -3.88 4.20 11.89
C PRO A 61 -3.40 3.22 10.82
N ALA A 62 -3.88 3.41 9.59
CA ALA A 62 -3.47 2.63 8.43
C ALA A 62 -3.27 3.52 7.22
N THR A 63 -2.61 2.99 6.20
CA THR A 63 -2.50 3.62 4.88
C THR A 63 -3.27 2.79 3.87
N PHE A 64 -4.15 3.46 3.11
CA PHE A 64 -4.93 2.86 2.04
C PHE A 64 -4.38 3.34 0.70
N PHE A 65 -3.81 2.43 -0.09
CA PHE A 65 -3.39 2.70 -1.46
C PHE A 65 -4.55 2.39 -2.40
N LEU A 66 -5.14 3.44 -2.96
CA LEU A 66 -6.37 3.37 -3.75
C LEU A 66 -6.12 3.63 -5.23
N VAL A 67 -6.93 3.01 -6.08
CA VAL A 67 -6.98 3.29 -7.53
C VAL A 67 -8.16 4.19 -7.87
N GLY A 68 -8.18 4.70 -9.12
CA GLY A 68 -9.22 5.61 -9.58
C GLY A 68 -10.64 5.05 -9.45
N ASN A 69 -10.83 3.79 -9.75
CA ASN A 69 -12.13 3.13 -9.62
C ASN A 69 -12.68 3.17 -8.17
N TYR A 70 -11.82 2.93 -7.17
CA TYR A 70 -12.24 2.99 -5.77
C TYR A 70 -12.72 4.39 -5.37
N LEU A 71 -11.95 5.42 -5.74
CA LEU A 71 -12.29 6.82 -5.48
C LEU A 71 -13.59 7.25 -6.16
N SER A 72 -13.83 6.76 -7.38
CA SER A 72 -15.04 7.08 -8.15
C SER A 72 -16.28 6.42 -7.62
N THR A 73 -16.18 5.16 -7.16
CA THR A 73 -17.33 4.34 -6.79
C THR A 73 -17.63 4.37 -5.28
N SER A 74 -16.65 4.69 -4.45
CA SER A 74 -16.78 4.67 -2.98
C SER A 74 -16.23 5.97 -2.33
N PRO A 75 -16.62 7.16 -2.82
CA PRO A 75 -16.08 8.43 -2.31
C PRO A 75 -16.37 8.65 -0.82
N ASP A 76 -17.52 8.18 -0.31
CA ASP A 76 -17.87 8.34 1.11
C ASP A 76 -16.95 7.54 2.02
N LEU A 77 -16.51 6.36 1.61
CA LEU A 77 -15.52 5.57 2.36
C LEU A 77 -14.14 6.24 2.35
N VAL A 78 -13.75 6.86 1.24
CA VAL A 78 -12.50 7.63 1.16
C VAL A 78 -12.54 8.83 2.13
N LYS A 79 -13.64 9.56 2.17
CA LYS A 79 -13.84 10.66 3.14
C LYS A 79 -13.80 10.15 4.57
N ARG A 80 -14.38 8.99 4.84
CA ARG A 80 -14.32 8.35 6.15
C ARG A 80 -12.90 7.98 6.55
N MET A 81 -12.11 7.42 5.63
CA MET A 81 -10.69 7.11 5.88
C MET A 81 -9.93 8.36 6.35
N VAL A 82 -10.09 9.46 5.64
CA VAL A 82 -9.43 10.74 5.96
C VAL A 82 -9.93 11.28 7.30
N ALA A 83 -11.24 11.28 7.55
CA ALA A 83 -11.83 11.79 8.77
C ALA A 83 -11.40 11.00 10.02
N GLU A 84 -11.15 9.69 9.88
CA GLU A 84 -10.72 8.81 10.97
C GLU A 84 -9.19 8.75 11.12
N GLY A 85 -8.44 9.60 10.41
CA GLY A 85 -6.99 9.77 10.60
C GLY A 85 -6.11 8.80 9.83
N HIS A 86 -6.67 8.11 8.84
CA HIS A 86 -5.89 7.24 7.95
C HIS A 86 -5.26 8.04 6.80
N THR A 87 -4.15 7.53 6.27
CA THR A 87 -3.51 8.08 5.10
C THR A 87 -4.05 7.39 3.84
N VAL A 88 -4.34 8.16 2.80
CA VAL A 88 -4.69 7.64 1.48
C VAL A 88 -3.51 7.87 0.54
N GLY A 89 -2.97 6.79 -0.01
CA GLY A 89 -1.86 6.78 -0.95
C GLY A 89 -2.30 6.47 -2.38
N ASN A 90 -1.40 6.72 -3.32
CA ASN A 90 -1.63 6.59 -4.74
C ASN A 90 -1.23 5.19 -5.23
N HIS A 91 -2.22 4.44 -5.74
CA HIS A 91 -2.00 3.12 -6.36
C HIS A 91 -2.22 3.14 -7.86
N THR A 92 -2.04 4.29 -8.50
CA THR A 92 -2.31 4.64 -9.89
C THR A 92 -3.80 4.76 -10.23
N PHE A 93 -4.11 5.39 -11.36
CA PHE A 93 -5.50 5.60 -11.75
C PHE A 93 -6.14 4.31 -12.31
N HIS A 94 -5.42 3.62 -13.21
CA HIS A 94 -5.95 2.45 -13.94
C HIS A 94 -5.35 1.11 -13.48
N HIS A 95 -4.43 1.12 -12.53
CA HIS A 95 -3.72 -0.09 -12.05
C HIS A 95 -2.96 -0.83 -13.18
N PRO A 96 -2.20 -0.15 -14.06
CA PRO A 96 -1.44 -0.82 -15.11
C PRO A 96 -0.16 -1.46 -14.56
N ASP A 97 0.49 -2.27 -15.38
CA ASP A 97 1.86 -2.68 -15.12
C ASP A 97 2.81 -1.49 -15.37
N MET A 98 3.12 -0.75 -14.32
CA MET A 98 3.93 0.46 -14.42
C MET A 98 5.36 0.19 -14.89
N SER A 99 5.88 -1.03 -14.71
CA SER A 99 7.23 -1.40 -15.17
C SER A 99 7.39 -1.33 -16.70
N LYS A 100 6.28 -1.36 -17.41
CA LYS A 100 6.24 -1.22 -18.87
C LYS A 100 6.11 0.22 -19.36
N ILE A 101 5.88 1.15 -18.46
CA ILE A 101 5.76 2.57 -18.77
C ILE A 101 7.15 3.20 -18.75
N SER A 102 7.61 3.68 -19.91
CA SER A 102 8.96 4.18 -20.09
C SER A 102 9.07 5.70 -20.23
N THR A 103 7.94 6.39 -20.36
CA THR A 103 7.92 7.86 -20.52
C THR A 103 7.47 8.56 -19.23
N PRO A 104 8.14 9.66 -18.82
CA PRO A 104 7.74 10.43 -17.65
C PRO A 104 6.32 10.98 -17.78
N GLU A 105 5.87 11.35 -18.97
CA GLU A 105 4.54 11.90 -19.21
C GLU A 105 3.44 10.88 -18.92
N THR A 106 3.57 9.66 -19.41
CA THR A 106 2.59 8.59 -19.19
C THR A 106 2.59 8.16 -17.72
N PHE A 107 3.78 8.04 -17.12
CA PHE A 107 3.92 7.73 -15.70
C PHE A 107 3.25 8.80 -14.82
N SER A 108 3.58 10.07 -15.07
CA SER A 108 3.02 11.20 -14.35
C SER A 108 1.50 11.27 -14.45
N LYS A 109 0.95 11.01 -15.64
CA LYS A 109 -0.50 11.05 -15.89
C LYS A 109 -1.26 10.03 -15.00
N GLU A 110 -0.74 8.83 -14.84
CA GLU A 110 -1.34 7.82 -13.97
C GLU A 110 -1.43 8.28 -12.50
N LEU A 111 -0.42 8.99 -12.02
CA LEU A 111 -0.40 9.49 -10.65
C LEU A 111 -1.20 10.78 -10.48
N GLN A 112 -1.03 11.74 -11.37
CA GLN A 112 -1.69 13.05 -11.30
C GLN A 112 -3.21 12.94 -11.49
N SER A 113 -3.68 12.08 -12.39
CA SER A 113 -5.12 11.87 -12.57
C SER A 113 -5.79 11.38 -11.28
N LEU A 114 -5.09 10.56 -10.50
CA LEU A 114 -5.60 10.12 -9.20
C LEU A 114 -5.58 11.25 -8.15
N GLU A 115 -4.52 12.05 -8.11
CA GLU A 115 -4.43 13.22 -7.23
C GLU A 115 -5.58 14.20 -7.48
N GLU A 116 -5.88 14.48 -8.75
CA GLU A 116 -6.98 15.36 -9.14
C GLU A 116 -8.33 14.82 -8.68
N LEU A 117 -8.58 13.53 -8.87
CA LEU A 117 -9.81 12.88 -8.41
C LEU A 117 -9.91 12.89 -6.88
N TYR A 118 -8.81 12.62 -6.19
CA TYR A 118 -8.77 12.69 -4.73
C TYR A 118 -9.12 14.09 -4.22
N GLN A 119 -8.57 15.12 -4.85
CA GLN A 119 -8.88 16.50 -4.47
C GLN A 119 -10.33 16.86 -4.75
N GLN A 120 -10.91 16.37 -5.84
CA GLN A 120 -12.34 16.54 -6.13
C GLN A 120 -13.22 15.88 -5.06
N VAL A 121 -12.84 14.69 -4.60
CA VAL A 121 -13.60 13.92 -3.61
C VAL A 121 -13.45 14.51 -2.20
N THR A 122 -12.25 14.86 -1.78
CA THR A 122 -11.94 15.23 -0.39
C THR A 122 -11.79 16.73 -0.17
N GLY A 123 -11.57 17.50 -1.22
CA GLY A 123 -11.25 18.94 -1.13
C GLY A 123 -9.82 19.23 -0.65
N GLN A 124 -8.98 18.21 -0.52
CA GLN A 124 -7.61 18.31 -0.01
C GLN A 124 -6.60 17.72 -0.99
N PRO A 125 -5.33 18.18 -0.97
CA PRO A 125 -4.28 17.57 -1.76
C PRO A 125 -3.98 16.16 -1.23
N MET A 126 -3.64 15.24 -2.14
CA MET A 126 -3.27 13.87 -1.81
C MET A 126 -1.85 13.82 -1.24
N GLU A 127 -1.65 12.99 -0.22
CA GLU A 127 -0.30 12.65 0.24
C GLU A 127 0.48 11.96 -0.88
N ARG A 128 1.78 12.29 -1.00
CA ARG A 128 2.63 11.76 -2.06
C ARG A 128 3.25 10.43 -1.69
N PHE A 129 2.40 9.48 -1.35
CA PHE A 129 2.75 8.08 -1.10
C PHE A 129 2.26 7.24 -2.26
N TYR A 130 3.16 6.47 -2.85
CA TYR A 130 2.91 5.67 -4.03
C TYR A 130 3.26 4.21 -3.78
N ARG A 131 2.41 3.32 -4.26
CA ARG A 131 2.70 1.89 -4.33
C ARG A 131 2.44 1.41 -5.74
N PRO A 132 3.46 0.88 -6.44
CA PRO A 132 3.27 0.36 -7.79
C PRO A 132 2.34 -0.84 -7.78
N PRO A 133 1.40 -0.93 -8.75
CA PRO A 133 0.56 -2.10 -8.94
C PRO A 133 1.38 -3.39 -8.97
N GLN A 134 0.92 -4.41 -8.22
CA GLN A 134 1.58 -5.72 -8.09
C GLN A 134 3.03 -5.67 -7.56
N GLY A 135 3.49 -4.53 -7.09
CA GLY A 135 4.89 -4.33 -6.69
C GLY A 135 5.87 -4.36 -7.87
N LYS A 136 5.38 -4.20 -9.10
CA LYS A 136 6.21 -4.20 -10.31
C LYS A 136 6.78 -2.82 -10.58
N TYR A 137 8.07 -2.77 -10.84
CA TYR A 137 8.78 -1.52 -11.10
C TYR A 137 9.98 -1.75 -12.03
N SER A 138 10.47 -0.65 -12.59
CA SER A 138 11.79 -0.54 -13.21
C SER A 138 12.60 0.54 -12.47
N GLU A 139 13.90 0.55 -12.66
CA GLU A 139 14.75 1.61 -12.07
C GLU A 139 14.30 3.00 -12.54
N SER A 140 13.97 3.13 -13.83
CA SER A 140 13.46 4.38 -14.37
C SER A 140 12.13 4.82 -13.74
N ASN A 141 11.25 3.89 -13.40
CA ASN A 141 10.01 4.18 -12.67
C ASN A 141 10.29 4.72 -11.26
N LEU A 142 11.24 4.13 -10.54
CA LEU A 142 11.62 4.60 -9.21
C LEU A 142 12.13 6.03 -9.25
N GLN A 143 12.94 6.36 -10.26
CA GLN A 143 13.43 7.72 -10.46
C GLN A 143 12.30 8.68 -10.84
N MET A 144 11.40 8.28 -11.73
CA MET A 144 10.24 9.09 -12.11
C MET A 144 9.35 9.41 -10.91
N ALA A 145 9.09 8.44 -10.04
CA ALA A 145 8.32 8.64 -8.81
C ALA A 145 9.01 9.63 -7.88
N LYS A 146 10.32 9.48 -7.67
CA LYS A 146 11.12 10.40 -6.87
C LYS A 146 11.11 11.81 -7.43
N ASP A 147 11.27 11.97 -8.73
CA ASP A 147 11.27 13.27 -9.41
C ASP A 147 9.94 14.01 -9.27
N LEU A 148 8.84 13.27 -9.14
CA LEU A 148 7.50 13.81 -8.85
C LEU A 148 7.27 14.09 -7.36
N GLY A 149 8.25 13.84 -6.50
CA GLY A 149 8.17 14.04 -5.06
C GLY A 149 7.43 12.93 -4.30
N TYR A 150 7.27 11.76 -4.89
CA TYR A 150 6.64 10.62 -4.26
C TYR A 150 7.62 9.80 -3.42
N HIS A 151 7.11 9.30 -2.29
CA HIS A 151 7.73 8.22 -1.52
C HIS A 151 7.11 6.90 -1.99
N THR A 152 7.95 5.96 -2.45
CA THR A 152 7.48 4.67 -2.96
C THR A 152 7.52 3.62 -1.86
N PHE A 153 6.39 2.96 -1.62
CA PHE A 153 6.26 1.94 -0.58
C PHE A 153 5.91 0.58 -1.18
N PHE A 154 6.79 -0.38 -0.96
CA PHE A 154 6.53 -1.80 -1.12
C PHE A 154 6.01 -2.38 0.20
N TRP A 155 6.32 -3.61 0.50
CA TRP A 155 5.97 -4.28 1.75
C TRP A 155 7.06 -5.28 2.14
N SER A 156 7.18 -5.58 3.42
CA SER A 156 8.07 -6.61 3.93
C SER A 156 7.32 -7.87 4.36
N LEU A 157 6.02 -7.74 4.56
CA LEU A 157 5.14 -8.83 4.98
C LEU A 157 3.83 -8.70 4.22
N ALA A 158 3.42 -9.76 3.53
CA ALA A 158 2.12 -9.83 2.86
C ALA A 158 1.31 -11.00 3.41
N TYR A 159 0.04 -10.75 3.64
CA TYR A 159 -0.94 -11.78 3.87
C TYR A 159 -1.63 -12.11 2.53
N VAL A 160 -1.63 -13.41 2.17
CA VAL A 160 -2.20 -13.86 0.89
C VAL A 160 -3.70 -14.06 1.06
N ASP A 161 -4.45 -12.99 0.89
CA ASP A 161 -5.90 -12.91 1.08
C ASP A 161 -6.69 -12.72 -0.24
N TRP A 162 -5.99 -12.70 -1.38
CA TRP A 162 -6.60 -12.47 -2.68
C TRP A 162 -7.09 -13.73 -3.40
N TYR A 163 -6.83 -14.92 -2.86
CA TYR A 163 -7.38 -16.19 -3.39
C TYR A 163 -8.67 -16.55 -2.67
N GLU A 164 -9.83 -16.28 -3.28
CA GLU A 164 -11.13 -16.54 -2.68
C GLU A 164 -11.37 -18.04 -2.37
N ASP A 165 -10.79 -18.94 -3.18
CA ASP A 165 -10.97 -20.40 -3.06
C ASP A 165 -10.01 -21.07 -2.07
N LYS A 166 -9.05 -20.34 -1.51
CA LYS A 166 -7.99 -20.88 -0.63
C LYS A 166 -7.72 -19.96 0.56
N GLN A 167 -8.77 -19.49 1.21
CA GLN A 167 -8.61 -18.71 2.43
C GLN A 167 -8.11 -19.62 3.55
N PRO A 168 -6.96 -19.31 4.19
CA PRO A 168 -6.53 -20.00 5.40
C PRO A 168 -7.52 -19.73 6.54
N SER A 169 -7.59 -20.63 7.51
CA SER A 169 -8.33 -20.36 8.73
C SER A 169 -7.77 -19.12 9.43
N HIS A 170 -8.58 -18.43 10.24
CA HIS A 170 -8.12 -17.27 11.02
C HIS A 170 -6.89 -17.61 11.88
N GLU A 171 -6.83 -18.82 12.42
CA GLU A 171 -5.72 -19.28 13.23
C GLU A 171 -4.43 -19.47 12.41
N GLU A 172 -4.51 -20.10 11.24
CA GLU A 172 -3.37 -20.26 10.31
C GLU A 172 -2.85 -18.94 9.83
N ALA A 173 -3.76 -17.99 9.49
CA ALA A 173 -3.41 -16.65 9.11
C ALA A 173 -2.66 -15.91 10.22
N PHE A 174 -3.18 -15.98 11.43
CA PHE A 174 -2.61 -15.34 12.61
C PHE A 174 -1.23 -15.91 12.94
N GLN A 175 -1.07 -17.23 12.91
CA GLN A 175 0.22 -17.88 13.17
C GLN A 175 1.28 -17.51 12.13
N LYS A 176 0.91 -17.45 10.83
CA LYS A 176 1.83 -17.01 9.77
C LYS A 176 2.26 -15.56 9.94
N LEU A 177 1.33 -14.68 10.32
CA LEU A 177 1.65 -13.27 10.56
C LEU A 177 2.58 -13.12 11.77
N LEU A 178 2.29 -13.79 12.87
CA LEU A 178 3.13 -13.74 14.08
C LEU A 178 4.55 -14.23 13.83
N GLY A 179 4.71 -15.32 13.07
CA GLY A 179 6.03 -15.87 12.75
C GLY A 179 6.88 -15.02 11.82
N ARG A 180 6.29 -14.02 11.15
CA ARG A 180 6.97 -13.16 10.17
C ARG A 180 7.04 -11.71 10.58
N ILE A 181 6.34 -11.33 11.64
CA ILE A 181 6.31 -9.95 12.11
C ILE A 181 7.70 -9.53 12.60
N HIS A 182 8.09 -8.32 12.28
CA HIS A 182 9.35 -7.73 12.70
C HIS A 182 9.18 -6.23 12.94
N PRO A 183 10.04 -5.58 13.76
CA PRO A 183 10.03 -4.13 13.88
C PRO A 183 10.18 -3.45 12.51
N GLY A 184 9.41 -2.40 12.28
CA GLY A 184 9.40 -1.68 11.00
C GLY A 184 8.68 -2.41 9.85
N ALA A 185 7.94 -3.49 10.14
CA ALA A 185 7.20 -4.21 9.09
C ALA A 185 6.17 -3.32 8.41
N ILE A 186 6.20 -3.29 7.08
CA ILE A 186 5.14 -2.75 6.23
C ILE A 186 4.30 -3.93 5.78
N VAL A 187 3.08 -4.01 6.30
CA VAL A 187 2.18 -5.15 6.08
C VAL A 187 1.22 -4.85 4.95
N LEU A 188 1.21 -5.71 3.93
CA LEU A 188 0.25 -5.64 2.83
C LEU A 188 -0.97 -6.51 3.14
N LEU A 189 -2.13 -5.87 3.16
CA LEU A 189 -3.46 -6.47 3.30
C LEU A 189 -4.35 -6.04 2.13
N HIS A 190 -5.39 -6.82 1.86
CA HIS A 190 -6.42 -6.47 0.89
C HIS A 190 -7.79 -6.40 1.56
N SER A 191 -8.62 -5.48 1.10
CA SER A 191 -9.98 -5.31 1.62
C SER A 191 -11.04 -6.13 0.86
N THR A 192 -10.63 -6.89 -0.16
CA THR A 192 -11.52 -7.56 -1.12
C THR A 192 -11.81 -9.01 -0.81
N SER A 193 -11.07 -9.65 0.07
CA SER A 193 -11.31 -11.03 0.50
C SER A 193 -12.49 -11.13 1.46
N LYS A 194 -13.21 -12.26 1.40
CA LYS A 194 -14.36 -12.56 2.26
C LYS A 194 -13.94 -13.11 3.61
#